data_8ce9c22c304a12ae736768afaef4b307
#
_entry.id   8ce9c22c304a12ae736768afaef4b307
#
_cell.length_a   1.000
_cell.length_b   1.000
_cell.length_c   1.000
_cell.angle_alpha   90.00
_cell.angle_beta   90.00
_cell.angle_gamma   90.00
#
_symmetry.space_group_name_H-M   'P 1'
#
loop_
_entity.id
_entity.type
_entity.pdbx_description
1 polymer ?
#
loop_
_entity_poly.entity_id
_entity_poly.type
_entity_poly.pdbx_seq_one_letter_code
_entity_poly.pdbx_strand_id
1 'polypeptide(L)'
;PEPTKENLTQLQEVIRREKCDFGIAFDGDADRIVFLDENGKFLRGDTVLFLLTKYLKPKKVVYEVSFPPIFSQFLKKFKAEGIESKVGRVFIIDCMRENFADIGGEISSHFYFRKTNFMEDAFFTFFQFLKILKENREKVSELAKEYPILPSESFKISVKDGEKYTIVE
;
A
#
# COMPACT_ATOMS: atom_id res chain seq x y z
N PRO A 1 -17.46 -6.05 -0.84
CA PRO A 1 -16.70 -6.48 -2.02
C PRO A 1 -15.30 -5.91 -1.95
N GLU A 2 -14.30 -6.70 -2.33
CA GLU A 2 -12.92 -6.23 -2.40
C GLU A 2 -12.77 -5.20 -3.53
N PRO A 3 -11.92 -4.17 -3.38
CA PRO A 3 -11.64 -3.19 -4.41
C PRO A 3 -10.68 -3.78 -5.47
N THR A 4 -11.16 -4.80 -6.20
CA THR A 4 -10.44 -5.41 -7.30
C THR A 4 -10.55 -4.55 -8.57
N LYS A 5 -9.68 -4.79 -9.56
CA LYS A 5 -9.74 -4.06 -10.85
C LYS A 5 -11.12 -4.12 -11.51
N GLU A 6 -11.79 -5.27 -11.40
CA GLU A 6 -13.12 -5.49 -11.96
C GLU A 6 -14.18 -4.61 -11.27
N ASN A 7 -14.07 -4.45 -9.96
CA ASN A 7 -15.01 -3.65 -9.15
C ASN A 7 -14.76 -2.13 -9.26
N LEU A 8 -13.64 -1.72 -9.85
CA LEU A 8 -13.25 -0.31 -9.97
C LEU A 8 -13.64 0.32 -11.32
N THR A 9 -14.21 -0.44 -12.26
CA THR A 9 -14.54 0.04 -13.61
C THR A 9 -15.41 1.30 -13.59
N GLN A 10 -16.46 1.30 -12.78
CA GLN A 10 -17.35 2.45 -12.64
C GLN A 10 -16.62 3.70 -12.11
N LEU A 11 -15.75 3.54 -11.10
CA LEU A 11 -14.92 4.62 -10.57
C LEU A 11 -13.96 5.16 -11.64
N GLN A 12 -13.33 4.28 -12.42
CA GLN A 12 -12.44 4.67 -13.52
C GLN A 12 -13.15 5.50 -14.58
N GLU A 13 -14.39 5.13 -14.92
CA GLU A 13 -15.24 5.88 -15.88
C GLU A 13 -15.56 7.27 -15.35
N VAL A 14 -15.95 7.38 -14.08
CA VAL A 14 -16.25 8.67 -13.43
C VAL A 14 -15.00 9.57 -13.40
N ILE A 15 -13.84 9.04 -12.99
CA ILE A 15 -12.59 9.80 -12.98
C ILE A 15 -12.31 10.44 -14.34
N ARG A 16 -12.42 9.66 -15.42
CA ARG A 16 -12.14 10.15 -16.78
C ARG A 16 -13.20 11.14 -17.29
N ARG A 17 -14.48 10.84 -17.05
CA ARG A 17 -15.60 11.68 -17.51
C ARG A 17 -15.61 13.03 -16.80
N GLU A 18 -15.46 13.02 -15.48
CA GLU A 18 -15.53 14.25 -14.67
C GLU A 18 -14.15 14.92 -14.52
N LYS A 19 -13.09 14.34 -15.10
CA LYS A 19 -11.71 14.83 -15.02
C LYS A 19 -11.25 15.03 -13.56
N CYS A 20 -11.52 14.04 -12.72
CA CYS A 20 -11.10 14.08 -11.33
C CYS A 20 -9.57 14.02 -11.21
N ASP A 21 -9.01 14.63 -10.17
CA ASP A 21 -7.56 14.59 -9.91
C ASP A 21 -7.09 13.20 -9.49
N PHE A 22 -7.97 12.41 -8.88
CA PHE A 22 -7.75 11.00 -8.48
C PHE A 22 -9.06 10.35 -8.05
N GLY A 23 -9.03 9.06 -7.78
CA GLY A 23 -10.15 8.31 -7.19
C GLY A 23 -9.72 7.47 -6.00
N ILE A 24 -10.67 7.19 -5.12
CA ILE A 24 -10.49 6.26 -4.00
C ILE A 24 -11.64 5.27 -3.93
N ALA A 25 -11.35 4.09 -3.41
CA ALA A 25 -12.37 3.14 -2.99
C ALA A 25 -11.95 2.46 -1.69
N PHE A 26 -12.93 2.25 -0.83
CA PHE A 26 -12.81 1.44 0.38
C PHE A 26 -13.41 0.06 0.13
N ASP A 27 -12.98 -0.93 0.88
CA ASP A 27 -13.68 -2.21 0.93
C ASP A 27 -14.89 -2.18 1.89
N GLY A 28 -15.48 -3.35 2.17
CA GLY A 28 -16.76 -3.43 2.86
C GLY A 28 -16.76 -2.98 4.31
N ASP A 29 -15.66 -3.11 5.02
CA ASP A 29 -15.45 -2.69 6.41
C ASP A 29 -14.50 -1.48 6.53
N ALA A 30 -14.05 -0.96 5.39
CA ALA A 30 -13.23 0.24 5.26
C ALA A 30 -11.88 0.18 6.02
N ASP A 31 -11.29 -1.00 6.12
CA ASP A 31 -9.93 -1.18 6.63
C ASP A 31 -8.88 -1.08 5.50
N ARG A 32 -9.28 -1.28 4.24
CA ARG A 32 -8.46 -1.07 3.02
C ARG A 32 -8.87 0.19 2.27
N ILE A 33 -7.88 0.85 1.71
CA ILE A 33 -8.08 1.95 0.77
C ILE A 33 -7.23 1.78 -0.46
N VAL A 34 -7.84 1.86 -1.62
CA VAL A 34 -7.15 1.88 -2.90
C VAL A 34 -7.24 3.26 -3.55
N PHE A 35 -6.21 3.61 -4.30
CA PHE A 35 -6.12 4.87 -5.03
C PHE A 35 -6.03 4.60 -6.53
N LEU A 36 -6.64 5.48 -7.30
CA LEU A 36 -6.50 5.54 -8.75
C LEU A 36 -5.98 6.93 -9.13
N ASP A 37 -5.09 7.01 -10.09
CA ASP A 37 -4.62 8.28 -10.62
C ASP A 37 -5.71 8.98 -11.48
N GLU A 38 -5.40 10.16 -11.97
CA GLU A 38 -6.29 10.98 -12.82
C GLU A 38 -6.62 10.31 -14.17
N ASN A 39 -5.91 9.25 -14.55
CA ASN A 39 -6.19 8.45 -15.74
C ASN A 39 -7.03 7.22 -15.41
N GLY A 40 -7.39 7.02 -14.13
CA GLY A 40 -8.08 5.84 -13.64
C GLY A 40 -7.17 4.60 -13.50
N LYS A 41 -5.84 4.79 -13.44
CA LYS A 41 -4.90 3.70 -13.22
C LYS A 41 -4.79 3.40 -11.73
N PHE A 42 -4.96 2.13 -11.39
CA PHE A 42 -4.84 1.62 -10.02
C PHE A 42 -3.40 1.74 -9.49
N LEU A 43 -3.25 2.26 -8.28
CA LEU A 43 -2.01 2.26 -7.53
C LEU A 43 -1.98 1.03 -6.60
N ARG A 44 -0.96 0.19 -6.75
CA ARG A 44 -0.73 -0.96 -5.86
C ARG A 44 -0.36 -0.48 -4.45
N GLY A 45 -0.58 -1.32 -3.44
CA GLY A 45 -0.26 -0.99 -2.05
C GLY A 45 1.22 -0.62 -1.84
N ASP A 46 2.14 -1.28 -2.52
CA ASP A 46 3.57 -0.95 -2.48
C ASP A 46 3.87 0.44 -3.06
N THR A 47 3.19 0.85 -4.13
CA THR A 47 3.31 2.20 -4.70
C THR A 47 2.79 3.25 -3.73
N VAL A 48 1.67 2.98 -3.07
CA VAL A 48 1.10 3.91 -2.07
C VAL A 48 2.04 4.01 -0.86
N LEU A 49 2.55 2.89 -0.33
CA LEU A 49 3.50 2.92 0.78
C LEU A 49 4.82 3.64 0.41
N PHE A 50 5.27 3.48 -0.85
CA PHE A 50 6.39 4.26 -1.37
C PHE A 50 6.12 5.76 -1.30
N LEU A 51 4.95 6.24 -1.75
CA LEU A 51 4.58 7.65 -1.69
C LEU A 51 4.48 8.14 -0.23
N LEU A 52 3.82 7.39 0.63
CA LEU A 52 3.76 7.71 2.06
C LEU A 52 5.17 7.82 2.67
N THR A 53 6.07 6.89 2.35
CA THR A 53 7.44 6.91 2.85
C THR A 53 8.23 8.11 2.34
N LYS A 54 8.15 8.39 1.04
CA LYS A 54 8.86 9.50 0.41
C LYS A 54 8.50 10.84 1.01
N TYR A 55 7.23 11.07 1.25
CA TYR A 55 6.72 12.39 1.64
C TYR A 55 6.53 12.56 3.15
N LEU A 56 6.14 11.52 3.88
CA LEU A 56 6.01 11.60 5.35
C LEU A 56 7.34 11.42 6.08
N LYS A 57 8.36 10.88 5.40
CA LYS A 57 9.72 10.67 5.91
C LYS A 57 9.75 9.93 7.27
N PRO A 58 9.08 8.75 7.36
CA PRO A 58 9.15 7.94 8.57
C PRO A 58 10.58 7.46 8.81
N LYS A 59 10.94 7.20 10.06
CA LYS A 59 12.24 6.60 10.40
C LYS A 59 12.26 5.10 10.14
N LYS A 60 11.16 4.41 10.46
CA LYS A 60 11.01 2.97 10.31
C LYS A 60 9.73 2.61 9.58
N VAL A 61 9.85 1.70 8.63
CA VAL A 61 8.77 1.24 7.75
C VAL A 61 8.71 -0.27 7.78
N VAL A 62 7.58 -0.84 8.17
CA VAL A 62 7.30 -2.27 8.07
C VAL A 62 6.58 -2.56 6.75
N TYR A 63 7.00 -3.59 6.04
CA TYR A 63 6.38 -4.03 4.79
C TYR A 63 6.44 -5.55 4.68
N GLU A 64 5.47 -6.13 3.98
CA GLU A 64 5.41 -7.58 3.84
C GLU A 64 6.42 -8.13 2.82
N VAL A 65 6.84 -9.37 3.01
CA VAL A 65 7.82 -10.09 2.16
C VAL A 65 7.45 -10.13 0.68
N SER A 66 6.17 -9.96 0.31
CA SER A 66 5.69 -9.94 -1.08
C SER A 66 5.98 -8.62 -1.83
N PHE A 67 6.53 -7.61 -1.15
CA PHE A 67 6.94 -6.38 -1.81
C PHE A 67 8.14 -6.64 -2.75
N PRO A 68 8.19 -5.97 -3.91
CA PRO A 68 9.31 -6.16 -4.81
C PRO A 68 10.63 -5.64 -4.18
N PRO A 69 11.77 -6.30 -4.45
CA PRO A 69 13.07 -5.96 -3.84
C PRO A 69 13.50 -4.50 -4.03
N ILE A 70 13.01 -3.85 -5.09
CA ILE A 70 13.26 -2.42 -5.34
C ILE A 70 12.75 -1.54 -4.19
N PHE A 71 11.70 -1.95 -3.46
CA PHE A 71 11.14 -1.18 -2.35
C PHE A 71 12.19 -0.92 -1.26
N SER A 72 12.96 -1.93 -0.87
CA SER A 72 14.02 -1.78 0.13
C SER A 72 15.13 -0.80 -0.30
N GLN A 73 15.38 -0.70 -1.60
CA GLN A 73 16.36 0.26 -2.14
C GLN A 73 15.87 1.69 -2.00
N PHE A 74 14.56 1.94 -2.22
CA PHE A 74 13.96 3.25 -2.00
C PHE A 74 13.96 3.64 -0.51
N LEU A 75 13.71 2.70 0.39
CA LEU A 75 13.81 2.97 1.83
C LEU A 75 15.20 3.49 2.20
N LYS A 76 16.26 2.85 1.70
CA LYS A 76 17.65 3.31 1.89
C LYS A 76 17.87 4.72 1.31
N LYS A 77 17.36 4.98 0.09
CA LYS A 77 17.43 6.31 -0.55
C LYS A 77 16.76 7.39 0.32
N PHE A 78 15.64 7.06 0.95
CA PHE A 78 14.89 7.97 1.83
C PHE A 78 15.42 8.01 3.26
N LYS A 79 16.48 7.25 3.56
CA LYS A 79 17.08 7.12 4.91
C LYS A 79 16.08 6.58 5.93
N ALA A 80 15.16 5.71 5.48
CA ALA A 80 14.25 4.97 6.33
C ALA A 80 14.79 3.56 6.57
N GLU A 81 14.68 3.08 7.79
CA GLU A 81 14.92 1.68 8.13
C GLU A 81 13.74 0.85 7.66
N GLY A 82 13.99 -0.13 6.78
CA GLY A 82 12.99 -1.07 6.31
C GLY A 82 13.02 -2.35 7.11
N ILE A 83 11.87 -2.80 7.56
CA ILE A 83 11.71 -4.03 8.34
C ILE A 83 10.72 -4.92 7.59
N GLU A 84 11.20 -6.08 7.13
CA GLU A 84 10.39 -7.05 6.41
C GLU A 84 9.58 -7.90 7.40
N SER A 85 8.31 -8.12 7.10
CA SER A 85 7.38 -8.92 7.89
C SER A 85 6.76 -10.03 7.06
N LYS A 86 6.26 -11.06 7.71
CA LYS A 86 5.37 -12.05 7.09
C LYS A 86 4.10 -11.36 6.60
N VAL A 87 3.45 -11.98 5.60
CA VAL A 87 2.15 -11.52 5.10
C VAL A 87 1.08 -11.71 6.16
N GLY A 88 0.30 -10.68 6.40
CA GLY A 88 -0.89 -10.72 7.25
C GLY A 88 -0.86 -9.70 8.38
N ARG A 89 -2.04 -9.16 8.66
CA ARG A 89 -2.33 -8.11 9.62
C ARG A 89 -1.64 -8.27 10.97
N VAL A 90 -1.75 -9.44 11.59
CA VAL A 90 -1.19 -9.71 12.92
C VAL A 90 0.33 -9.56 12.89
N PHE A 91 0.98 -10.11 11.87
CA PHE A 91 2.45 -10.05 11.73
C PHE A 91 2.95 -8.62 11.51
N ILE A 92 2.24 -7.84 10.70
CA ILE A 92 2.59 -6.42 10.48
C ILE A 92 2.45 -5.63 11.78
N ILE A 93 1.33 -5.78 12.50
CA ILE A 93 1.09 -5.05 13.75
C ILE A 93 2.13 -5.42 14.81
N ASP A 94 2.41 -6.70 15.02
CA ASP A 94 3.38 -7.16 16.00
C ASP A 94 4.79 -6.67 15.64
N CYS A 95 5.20 -6.82 14.37
CA CYS A 95 6.47 -6.30 13.88
C CYS A 95 6.59 -4.77 14.07
N MET A 96 5.53 -4.02 13.81
CA MET A 96 5.53 -2.57 14.04
C MET A 96 5.66 -2.21 15.52
N ARG A 97 4.99 -2.93 16.41
CA ARG A 97 5.06 -2.71 17.88
C ARG A 97 6.42 -3.03 18.43
N GLU A 98 6.97 -4.18 18.09
CA GLU A 98 8.30 -4.64 18.54
C GLU A 98 9.41 -3.66 18.13
N ASN A 99 9.31 -3.09 16.94
CA ASN A 99 10.32 -2.20 16.38
C ASN A 99 10.01 -0.71 16.55
N PHE A 100 8.86 -0.35 17.13
CA PHE A 100 8.37 1.03 17.22
C PHE A 100 8.35 1.72 15.84
N ALA A 101 7.90 0.97 14.81
CA ALA A 101 7.87 1.48 13.45
C ALA A 101 6.80 2.57 13.27
N ASP A 102 7.08 3.53 12.39
CA ASP A 102 6.23 4.70 12.20
C ASP A 102 5.02 4.39 11.32
N ILE A 103 5.25 3.62 10.23
CA ILE A 103 4.23 3.19 9.29
C ILE A 103 4.48 1.74 8.86
N GLY A 104 3.42 1.09 8.42
CA GLY A 104 3.49 -0.21 7.76
C GLY A 104 2.52 -0.30 6.59
N GLY A 105 2.68 -1.32 5.74
CA GLY A 105 1.77 -1.53 4.64
C GLY A 105 1.87 -2.90 3.99
N GLU A 106 0.78 -3.28 3.34
CA GLU A 106 0.61 -4.52 2.58
C GLU A 106 0.27 -4.22 1.11
N ILE A 107 0.58 -5.16 0.23
CA ILE A 107 0.15 -5.07 -1.20
C ILE A 107 -1.38 -5.02 -1.30
N SER A 108 -2.07 -5.65 -0.36
CA SER A 108 -3.53 -5.65 -0.24
C SER A 108 -4.16 -4.29 0.08
N SER A 109 -3.34 -3.24 0.26
CA SER A 109 -3.76 -1.86 0.54
C SER A 109 -4.28 -1.62 1.96
N HIS A 110 -3.79 -2.40 2.94
CA HIS A 110 -3.85 -2.02 4.35
C HIS A 110 -2.63 -1.15 4.68
N PHE A 111 -2.85 -0.05 5.39
CA PHE A 111 -1.78 0.84 5.82
C PHE A 111 -1.91 1.12 7.32
N TYR A 112 -0.82 0.92 8.03
CA TYR A 112 -0.72 0.93 9.48
C TYR A 112 0.11 2.13 9.93
N PHE A 113 -0.28 2.73 11.05
CA PHE A 113 0.44 3.88 11.59
C PHE A 113 0.62 3.76 13.10
N ARG A 114 1.80 4.13 13.58
CA ARG A 114 2.03 4.24 15.02
C ARG A 114 1.06 5.25 15.66
N LYS A 115 0.70 6.30 14.92
CA LYS A 115 -0.25 7.33 15.37
C LYS A 115 -1.66 6.83 15.60
N THR A 116 -2.06 5.76 14.95
CA THR A 116 -3.33 5.06 15.14
C THR A 116 -3.17 3.79 15.99
N ASN A 117 -2.20 3.81 16.93
CA ASN A 117 -1.89 2.69 17.81
C ASN A 117 -1.49 1.40 17.05
N PHE A 118 -0.73 1.55 15.96
CA PHE A 118 -0.26 0.47 15.08
C PHE A 118 -1.38 -0.27 14.33
N MET A 119 -2.58 0.28 14.33
CA MET A 119 -3.71 -0.29 13.59
C MET A 119 -3.75 0.26 12.16
N GLU A 120 -4.34 -0.52 11.28
CA GLU A 120 -4.71 -0.05 9.95
C GLU A 120 -5.75 1.06 10.05
N ASP A 121 -5.61 2.06 9.20
CA ASP A 121 -6.53 3.18 9.17
C ASP A 121 -6.60 3.76 7.75
N ALA A 122 -7.62 3.37 7.01
CA ALA A 122 -7.84 3.79 5.64
C ALA A 122 -8.18 5.29 5.55
N PHE A 123 -8.92 5.84 6.51
CA PHE A 123 -9.23 7.27 6.53
C PHE A 123 -7.99 8.11 6.86
N PHE A 124 -7.20 7.68 7.83
CA PHE A 124 -5.94 8.36 8.12
C PHE A 124 -5.00 8.32 6.90
N THR A 125 -4.93 7.18 6.21
CA THR A 125 -4.18 7.01 4.95
C THR A 125 -4.65 8.02 3.90
N PHE A 126 -5.97 8.14 3.71
CA PHE A 126 -6.55 9.11 2.79
C PHE A 126 -6.13 10.55 3.11
N PHE A 127 -6.21 10.97 4.37
CA PHE A 127 -5.80 12.31 4.76
C PHE A 127 -4.29 12.55 4.59
N GLN A 128 -3.45 11.53 4.84
CA GLN A 128 -2.02 11.64 4.55
C GLN A 128 -1.76 11.80 3.03
N PHE A 129 -2.49 11.05 2.21
CA PHE A 129 -2.39 11.14 0.76
C PHE A 129 -2.84 12.52 0.24
N LEU A 130 -3.96 13.04 0.73
CA LEU A 130 -4.41 14.41 0.42
C LEU A 130 -3.37 15.46 0.79
N LYS A 131 -2.72 15.32 1.94
CA LYS A 131 -1.64 16.21 2.35
C LYS A 131 -0.48 16.17 1.35
N ILE A 132 -0.08 14.99 0.89
CA ILE A 132 0.96 14.83 -0.12
C ILE A 132 0.59 15.59 -1.41
N LEU A 133 -0.63 15.42 -1.91
CA LEU A 133 -1.09 16.08 -3.13
C LEU A 133 -1.11 17.62 -2.97
N LYS A 134 -1.61 18.10 -1.84
CA LYS A 134 -1.67 19.53 -1.55
C LYS A 134 -0.28 20.19 -1.51
N GLU A 135 0.69 19.52 -0.92
CA GLU A 135 2.05 20.05 -0.75
C GLU A 135 2.86 20.01 -2.06
N ASN A 136 2.65 19.00 -2.91
CA ASN A 136 3.44 18.82 -4.14
C ASN A 136 2.81 19.45 -5.37
N ARG A 137 1.48 19.59 -5.43
CA ARG A 137 0.73 20.13 -6.57
C ARG A 137 0.99 19.41 -7.90
N GLU A 138 1.41 18.17 -7.84
CA GLU A 138 1.65 17.31 -8.98
C GLU A 138 0.50 16.31 -9.15
N LYS A 139 0.34 15.80 -10.36
CA LYS A 139 -0.62 14.71 -10.63
C LYS A 139 -0.18 13.43 -9.94
N VAL A 140 -1.15 12.61 -9.57
CA VAL A 140 -0.88 11.34 -8.91
C VAL A 140 -0.01 10.42 -9.78
N SER A 141 -0.26 10.38 -11.10
CA SER A 141 0.55 9.60 -12.03
C SER A 141 2.02 10.04 -12.05
N GLU A 142 2.30 11.33 -11.97
CA GLU A 142 3.67 11.85 -11.95
C GLU A 142 4.37 11.53 -10.62
N LEU A 143 3.67 11.68 -9.49
CA LEU A 143 4.21 11.29 -8.17
C LEU A 143 4.56 9.80 -8.10
N ALA A 144 3.73 8.95 -8.70
CA ALA A 144 3.92 7.50 -8.71
C ALA A 144 4.97 7.01 -9.72
N LYS A 145 5.33 7.82 -10.72
CA LYS A 145 6.20 7.44 -11.84
C LYS A 145 7.60 7.02 -11.42
N GLU A 146 8.09 7.54 -10.30
CA GLU A 146 9.43 7.20 -9.78
C GLU A 146 9.50 5.75 -9.28
N TYR A 147 8.34 5.16 -8.89
CA TYR A 147 8.27 3.79 -8.42
C TYR A 147 7.93 2.84 -9.56
N PRO A 148 8.89 2.02 -10.06
CA PRO A 148 8.62 1.13 -11.18
C PRO A 148 7.71 -0.01 -10.75
N ILE A 149 6.67 -0.26 -11.52
CA ILE A 149 5.82 -1.43 -11.36
C ILE A 149 6.54 -2.62 -12.01
N LEU A 150 7.08 -3.50 -11.18
CA LEU A 150 7.68 -4.74 -11.66
C LEU A 150 6.59 -5.76 -11.99
N PRO A 151 6.77 -6.58 -13.07
CA PRO A 151 5.90 -7.71 -13.32
C PRO A 151 5.90 -8.64 -12.12
N SER A 152 4.72 -9.13 -11.74
CA SER A 152 4.55 -10.14 -10.70
C SER A 152 3.56 -11.18 -11.19
N GLU A 153 3.86 -12.44 -10.94
CA GLU A 153 2.97 -13.56 -11.19
C GLU A 153 2.62 -14.21 -9.85
N SER A 154 1.37 -14.62 -9.70
CA SER A 154 0.93 -15.38 -8.53
C SER A 154 0.42 -16.74 -8.98
N PHE A 155 0.85 -17.78 -8.27
CA PHE A 155 0.43 -19.15 -8.52
C PHE A 155 -0.35 -19.66 -7.32
N LYS A 156 -1.49 -20.31 -7.58
CA LYS A 156 -2.23 -21.04 -6.55
C LYS A 156 -1.81 -22.51 -6.60
N ILE A 157 -1.20 -23.00 -5.53
CA ILE A 157 -0.86 -24.39 -5.36
C ILE A 157 -1.89 -25.03 -4.44
N SER A 158 -2.64 -26.00 -4.96
CA SER A 158 -3.58 -26.78 -4.14
C SER A 158 -2.83 -27.81 -3.33
N VAL A 159 -2.94 -27.74 -2.01
CA VAL A 159 -2.32 -28.65 -1.06
C VAL A 159 -3.38 -29.21 -0.11
N LYS A 160 -3.13 -30.38 0.47
CA LYS A 160 -4.01 -30.96 1.49
C LYS A 160 -4.01 -30.10 2.76
N ASP A 161 -5.16 -30.03 3.45
CA ASP A 161 -5.23 -29.37 4.75
C ASP A 161 -4.25 -30.05 5.73
N GLY A 162 -3.34 -29.27 6.30
CA GLY A 162 -2.23 -29.71 7.15
C GLY A 162 -0.85 -29.63 6.50
N GLU A 163 -0.76 -29.59 5.17
CA GLU A 163 0.52 -29.42 4.45
C GLU A 163 0.87 -27.97 4.15
N LYS A 164 -0.05 -27.05 4.39
CA LYS A 164 0.10 -25.61 4.05
C LYS A 164 1.34 -24.96 4.69
N TYR A 165 1.71 -25.42 5.86
CA TYR A 165 2.82 -24.84 6.63
C TYR A 165 4.17 -25.50 6.37
N THR A 166 4.19 -26.70 5.78
CA THR A 166 5.41 -27.43 5.45
C THR A 166 5.96 -27.18 4.05
N ILE A 167 5.15 -26.59 3.17
CA ILE A 167 5.56 -26.27 1.78
C ILE A 167 6.22 -24.90 1.67
N VAL A 168 6.11 -24.04 2.68
CA VAL A 168 6.63 -22.68 2.69
C VAL A 168 7.98 -22.57 3.42
N GLU A 169 8.48 -23.68 3.97
CA GLU A 169 9.84 -23.80 4.49
C GLU A 169 10.80 -24.25 3.38
#